data_ae79e5a5c50e35f2106a1a0432df465a
#
_entry.id   ae79e5a5c50e35f2106a1a0432df465a
#
_cell.length_a   1.000
_cell.length_b   1.000
_cell.length_c   1.000
_cell.angle_alpha   90.00
_cell.angle_beta   90.00
_cell.angle_gamma   90.00
#
_symmetry.space_group_name_H-M   'P 1'
#
loop_
_entity.id
_entity.type
_entity.pdbx_description
1 polymer ?
#
loop_
_entity_poly.entity_id
_entity_poly.type
_entity_poly.pdbx_seq_one_letter_code
_entity_poly.pdbx_strand_id
1 'polypeptide(L)'
;VRTAAYKALEGVVGPSDLERLSRLIEKESGKNIPQIQKAMRNAVLPLPKDKQYATVIPYVNKSCNPSLYYPVLAQAGNPESIAEILKGYNGNYKQEAFASLVNIDNIKMIEVLYNIAVNDKTNAQAALNRYTSLVAKSAHTSIRKYQLYRRALEIASDVKVQNRLINLLGETHTYQALMLVEKYMDNKATAEAAAEAVRTIASKNSENFGG
;
A
#
# COMPACT_ATOMS: atom_id res chain seq x y z
N VAL A 1 13.15 -9.68 29.05
CA VAL A 1 12.08 -10.58 29.48
C VAL A 1 10.74 -10.20 28.84
N ARG A 2 10.20 -8.96 28.99
CA ARG A 2 8.89 -8.57 28.44
C ARG A 2 8.78 -8.73 26.92
N THR A 3 9.78 -8.30 26.15
CA THR A 3 9.76 -8.41 24.67
C THR A 3 9.67 -9.87 24.20
N ALA A 4 10.36 -10.80 24.88
CA ALA A 4 10.27 -12.22 24.57
C ALA A 4 8.88 -12.79 24.89
N ALA A 5 8.27 -12.36 26.01
CA ALA A 5 6.92 -12.77 26.37
C ALA A 5 5.89 -12.27 25.33
N TYR A 6 5.97 -11.02 24.88
CA TYR A 6 5.08 -10.49 23.82
C TYR A 6 5.28 -11.20 22.49
N LYS A 7 6.51 -11.57 22.14
CA LYS A 7 6.79 -12.37 20.93
C LYS A 7 6.17 -13.76 21.01
N ALA A 8 6.17 -14.39 22.20
CA ALA A 8 5.54 -15.70 22.40
C ALA A 8 4.00 -15.64 22.22
N LEU A 9 3.36 -14.49 22.54
CA LEU A 9 1.92 -14.33 22.34
C LEU A 9 1.51 -14.42 20.85
N GLU A 10 2.40 -14.05 19.92
CA GLU A 10 2.09 -14.04 18.49
C GLU A 10 1.60 -15.41 17.95
N GLY A 11 2.03 -16.51 18.55
CA GLY A 11 1.70 -17.87 18.11
C GLY A 11 0.54 -18.54 18.86
N VAL A 12 0.05 -17.94 19.96
CA VAL A 12 -0.91 -18.63 20.86
C VAL A 12 -2.22 -17.86 21.06
N VAL A 13 -2.32 -16.63 20.58
CA VAL A 13 -3.51 -15.79 20.78
C VAL A 13 -4.61 -16.07 19.75
N GLY A 14 -5.86 -15.94 20.20
CA GLY A 14 -7.06 -16.02 19.37
C GLY A 14 -7.99 -14.83 19.57
N PRO A 15 -9.16 -14.81 18.89
CA PRO A 15 -10.11 -13.69 18.98
C PRO A 15 -10.59 -13.42 20.41
N SER A 16 -10.66 -14.43 21.29
CA SER A 16 -11.03 -14.28 22.71
C SER A 16 -10.00 -13.50 23.54
N ASP A 17 -8.77 -13.35 23.05
CA ASP A 17 -7.70 -12.66 23.77
C ASP A 17 -7.63 -11.16 23.44
N LEU A 18 -8.42 -10.67 22.49
CA LEU A 18 -8.38 -9.28 22.02
C LEU A 18 -8.60 -8.27 23.14
N GLU A 19 -9.48 -8.56 24.08
CA GLU A 19 -9.71 -7.67 25.21
C GLU A 19 -8.46 -7.54 26.10
N ARG A 20 -7.77 -8.64 26.37
CA ARG A 20 -6.52 -8.63 27.13
C ARG A 20 -5.41 -7.92 26.38
N LEU A 21 -5.28 -8.16 25.06
CA LEU A 21 -4.30 -7.50 24.21
C LEU A 21 -4.56 -6.00 24.12
N SER A 22 -5.83 -5.59 24.03
CA SER A 22 -6.25 -4.18 24.07
C SER A 22 -5.82 -3.49 25.37
N ARG A 23 -6.06 -4.12 26.52
CA ARG A 23 -5.60 -3.58 27.82
C ARG A 23 -4.07 -3.51 27.92
N LEU A 24 -3.36 -4.44 27.28
CA LEU A 24 -1.89 -4.45 27.26
C LEU A 24 -1.35 -3.31 26.40
N ILE A 25 -1.86 -3.12 25.20
CA ILE A 25 -1.36 -2.10 24.26
C ILE A 25 -1.58 -0.69 24.79
N GLU A 26 -2.71 -0.43 25.49
CA GLU A 26 -3.00 0.87 26.13
C GLU A 26 -2.06 1.22 27.28
N LYS A 27 -1.45 0.22 27.92
CA LYS A 27 -0.52 0.40 29.06
C LYS A 27 0.94 0.37 28.64
N GLU A 28 1.22 -0.06 27.43
CA GLU A 28 2.59 -0.27 26.95
C GLU A 28 3.07 0.96 26.17
N SER A 29 4.38 1.10 26.09
CA SER A 29 5.03 2.18 25.36
C SER A 29 6.25 1.69 24.58
N GLY A 30 6.61 2.43 23.54
CA GLY A 30 7.84 2.24 22.80
C GLY A 30 7.92 0.89 22.06
N LYS A 31 9.07 0.21 22.20
CA LYS A 31 9.47 -0.94 21.38
C LYS A 31 8.59 -2.20 21.48
N ASN A 32 7.72 -2.29 22.45
CA ASN A 32 6.88 -3.48 22.64
C ASN A 32 5.52 -3.35 21.92
N ILE A 33 5.10 -2.15 21.54
CA ILE A 33 3.84 -1.91 20.81
C ILE A 33 3.75 -2.76 19.54
N PRO A 34 4.79 -2.82 18.66
CA PRO A 34 4.70 -3.60 17.42
C PRO A 34 4.45 -5.10 17.64
N GLN A 35 5.00 -5.68 18.72
CA GLN A 35 4.77 -7.09 19.04
C GLN A 35 3.32 -7.34 19.47
N ILE A 36 2.74 -6.45 20.29
CA ILE A 36 1.33 -6.55 20.70
C ILE A 36 0.42 -6.35 19.48
N GLN A 37 0.71 -5.37 18.64
CA GLN A 37 -0.03 -5.16 17.38
C GLN A 37 0.02 -6.41 16.48
N LYS A 38 1.17 -7.09 16.41
CA LYS A 38 1.31 -8.33 15.65
C LYS A 38 0.48 -9.47 16.27
N ALA A 39 0.52 -9.62 17.61
CA ALA A 39 -0.34 -10.56 18.29
C ALA A 39 -1.83 -10.29 18.04
N MET A 40 -2.26 -9.03 18.11
CA MET A 40 -3.64 -8.63 17.80
C MET A 40 -4.03 -8.94 16.35
N ARG A 41 -3.14 -8.70 15.37
CA ARG A 41 -3.39 -9.09 13.97
C ARG A 41 -3.56 -10.59 13.83
N ASN A 42 -2.71 -11.37 14.47
CA ASN A 42 -2.81 -12.83 14.46
C ASN A 42 -4.11 -13.32 15.14
N ALA A 43 -4.53 -12.65 16.21
CA ALA A 43 -5.78 -12.96 16.89
C ALA A 43 -7.03 -12.73 16.02
N VAL A 44 -7.02 -11.71 15.15
CA VAL A 44 -8.17 -11.44 14.25
C VAL A 44 -8.08 -12.20 12.92
N LEU A 45 -6.91 -12.67 12.52
CA LEU A 45 -6.68 -13.32 11.23
C LEU A 45 -7.61 -14.52 10.93
N PRO A 46 -7.96 -15.39 11.92
CA PRO A 46 -8.88 -16.49 11.70
C PRO A 46 -10.33 -16.07 11.42
N LEU A 47 -10.69 -14.82 11.75
CA LEU A 47 -12.04 -14.31 11.54
C LEU A 47 -12.30 -14.02 10.04
N PRO A 48 -13.53 -14.20 9.54
CA PRO A 48 -13.93 -13.71 8.24
C PRO A 48 -13.65 -12.20 8.09
N LYS A 49 -13.23 -11.76 6.90
CA LYS A 49 -12.79 -10.39 6.63
C LYS A 49 -13.81 -9.32 7.04
N ASP A 50 -15.09 -9.58 6.82
CA ASP A 50 -16.21 -8.72 7.22
C ASP A 50 -16.34 -8.56 8.74
N LYS A 51 -15.96 -9.60 9.50
CA LYS A 51 -16.02 -9.60 10.97
C LYS A 51 -14.78 -9.00 11.62
N GLN A 52 -13.63 -8.99 10.94
CA GLN A 52 -12.38 -8.47 11.52
C GLN A 52 -12.52 -7.01 11.97
N TYR A 53 -13.09 -6.14 11.11
CA TYR A 53 -13.33 -4.75 11.46
C TYR A 53 -14.29 -4.60 12.65
N ALA A 54 -15.45 -5.26 12.58
CA ALA A 54 -16.47 -5.19 13.63
C ALA A 54 -15.94 -5.63 15.00
N THR A 55 -15.00 -6.58 15.01
CA THR A 55 -14.38 -7.08 16.25
C THR A 55 -13.38 -6.08 16.84
N VAL A 56 -12.67 -5.31 16.01
CA VAL A 56 -11.61 -4.39 16.47
C VAL A 56 -12.14 -2.99 16.79
N ILE A 57 -13.15 -2.50 16.05
CA ILE A 57 -13.61 -1.11 16.15
C ILE A 57 -14.09 -0.69 17.57
N PRO A 58 -14.69 -1.57 18.42
CA PRO A 58 -15.05 -1.19 19.77
C PRO A 58 -13.84 -0.79 20.64
N TYR A 59 -12.67 -1.37 20.39
CA TYR A 59 -11.43 -1.01 21.09
C TYR A 59 -10.86 0.30 20.59
N VAL A 60 -10.89 0.53 19.28
CA VAL A 60 -10.49 1.81 18.66
C VAL A 60 -11.27 2.97 19.26
N ASN A 61 -12.61 2.82 19.35
CA ASN A 61 -13.51 3.87 19.82
C ASN A 61 -13.36 4.18 21.32
N LYS A 62 -12.84 3.23 22.11
CA LYS A 62 -12.58 3.41 23.55
C LYS A 62 -11.18 3.90 23.86
N SER A 63 -10.28 3.86 22.88
CA SER A 63 -8.88 4.21 23.04
C SER A 63 -8.66 5.70 23.11
N CYS A 64 -7.80 6.15 24.02
CA CYS A 64 -7.27 7.51 23.99
C CYS A 64 -6.26 7.72 22.84
N ASN A 65 -5.73 6.64 22.29
CA ASN A 65 -4.81 6.66 21.14
C ASN A 65 -5.23 5.61 20.09
N PRO A 66 -6.19 5.93 19.23
CA PRO A 66 -6.69 5.01 18.20
C PRO A 66 -5.61 4.55 17.21
N SER A 67 -4.49 5.27 17.05
CA SER A 67 -3.40 4.90 16.15
C SER A 67 -2.74 3.56 16.51
N LEU A 68 -2.83 3.13 17.77
CA LEU A 68 -2.35 1.84 18.23
C LEU A 68 -3.00 0.66 17.48
N TYR A 69 -4.22 0.84 16.99
CA TYR A 69 -5.02 -0.20 16.34
C TYR A 69 -4.98 -0.15 14.81
N TYR A 70 -4.41 0.91 14.19
CA TYR A 70 -4.38 1.05 12.73
C TYR A 70 -3.71 -0.13 12.02
N PRO A 71 -2.58 -0.69 12.49
CA PRO A 71 -2.01 -1.88 11.86
C PRO A 71 -2.94 -3.12 11.93
N VAL A 72 -3.80 -3.19 12.96
CA VAL A 72 -4.78 -4.28 13.11
C VAL A 72 -5.96 -4.07 12.16
N LEU A 73 -6.46 -2.84 12.04
CA LEU A 73 -7.50 -2.47 11.04
C LEU A 73 -6.99 -2.68 9.61
N ALA A 74 -5.73 -2.36 9.33
CA ALA A 74 -5.11 -2.57 8.02
C ALA A 74 -5.08 -4.05 7.60
N GLN A 75 -5.05 -4.99 8.55
CA GLN A 75 -5.13 -6.43 8.30
C GLN A 75 -6.50 -6.82 7.69
N ALA A 76 -7.59 -6.23 8.15
CA ALA A 76 -8.91 -6.41 7.56
C ALA A 76 -8.94 -5.82 6.13
N GLY A 77 -8.45 -4.61 5.96
CA GLY A 77 -8.28 -3.94 4.67
C GLY A 77 -9.60 -3.73 3.92
N ASN A 78 -10.75 -3.82 4.61
CA ASN A 78 -12.06 -3.54 4.04
C ASN A 78 -12.33 -2.02 3.98
N PRO A 79 -13.37 -1.56 3.26
CA PRO A 79 -13.64 -0.13 3.11
C PRO A 79 -13.80 0.61 4.44
N GLU A 80 -14.43 -0.02 5.43
CA GLU A 80 -14.67 0.55 6.75
C GLU A 80 -13.37 0.76 7.52
N SER A 81 -12.46 -0.21 7.48
CA SER A 81 -11.11 -0.11 8.06
C SER A 81 -10.30 1.00 7.41
N ILE A 82 -10.34 1.08 6.07
CA ILE A 82 -9.65 2.12 5.32
C ILE A 82 -10.20 3.50 5.71
N ALA A 83 -11.53 3.65 5.78
CA ALA A 83 -12.16 4.91 6.17
C ALA A 83 -11.77 5.33 7.59
N GLU A 84 -11.71 4.39 8.53
CA GLU A 84 -11.31 4.68 9.92
C GLU A 84 -9.85 5.13 10.02
N ILE A 85 -8.93 4.45 9.31
CA ILE A 85 -7.52 4.87 9.27
C ILE A 85 -7.38 6.22 8.59
N LEU A 86 -8.16 6.51 7.54
CA LEU A 86 -8.16 7.81 6.85
C LEU A 86 -8.64 8.97 7.75
N LYS A 87 -9.54 8.74 8.72
CA LYS A 87 -9.86 9.75 9.73
C LYS A 87 -8.62 10.14 10.53
N GLY A 88 -7.82 9.16 10.95
CA GLY A 88 -6.55 9.40 11.63
C GLY A 88 -5.52 10.11 10.75
N TYR A 89 -5.45 9.76 9.46
CA TYR A 89 -4.57 10.40 8.49
C TYR A 89 -4.90 11.89 8.29
N ASN A 90 -6.17 12.23 8.29
CA ASN A 90 -6.64 13.62 8.18
C ASN A 90 -6.67 14.36 9.53
N GLY A 91 -6.43 13.65 10.63
CA GLY A 91 -6.40 14.18 11.99
C GLY A 91 -4.99 14.21 12.60
N ASN A 92 -4.90 13.83 13.86
CA ASN A 92 -3.69 13.95 14.67
C ASN A 92 -2.68 12.79 14.51
N TYR A 93 -3.04 11.72 13.79
CA TYR A 93 -2.26 10.49 13.70
C TYR A 93 -1.80 10.20 12.27
N LYS A 94 -1.42 11.27 11.54
CA LYS A 94 -1.13 11.22 10.10
C LYS A 94 -0.05 10.19 9.76
N GLN A 95 1.04 10.15 10.51
CA GLN A 95 2.18 9.27 10.21
C GLN A 95 1.86 7.80 10.49
N GLU A 96 1.25 7.50 11.64
CA GLU A 96 0.84 6.15 12.02
C GLU A 96 -0.24 5.59 11.08
N ALA A 97 -1.17 6.45 10.69
CA ALA A 97 -2.20 6.12 9.72
C ALA A 97 -1.59 5.82 8.34
N PHE A 98 -0.69 6.69 7.86
CA PHE A 98 -0.01 6.46 6.59
C PHE A 98 0.80 5.16 6.59
N ALA A 99 1.58 4.92 7.66
CA ALA A 99 2.33 3.67 7.82
C ALA A 99 1.43 2.42 7.76
N SER A 100 0.19 2.54 8.20
CA SER A 100 -0.79 1.45 8.14
C SER A 100 -1.45 1.34 6.75
N LEU A 101 -1.83 2.47 6.12
CA LEU A 101 -2.46 2.51 4.80
C LEU A 101 -1.57 1.88 3.71
N VAL A 102 -0.27 2.14 3.71
CA VAL A 102 0.66 1.58 2.70
C VAL A 102 0.81 0.06 2.82
N ASN A 103 0.42 -0.55 3.93
CA ASN A 103 0.47 -1.99 4.14
C ASN A 103 -0.83 -2.71 3.74
N ILE A 104 -1.90 -2.01 3.41
CA ILE A 104 -3.16 -2.63 2.98
C ILE A 104 -3.00 -3.20 1.56
N ASP A 105 -3.27 -4.50 1.42
CA ASP A 105 -3.24 -5.20 0.13
C ASP A 105 -4.67 -5.31 -0.44
N ASN A 106 -5.19 -4.16 -0.89
CA ASN A 106 -6.52 -4.03 -1.47
C ASN A 106 -6.48 -3.06 -2.66
N ILE A 107 -7.11 -3.44 -3.76
CA ILE A 107 -7.17 -2.65 -4.99
C ILE A 107 -7.81 -1.26 -4.78
N LYS A 108 -8.71 -1.12 -3.81
CA LYS A 108 -9.33 0.16 -3.43
C LYS A 108 -8.31 1.18 -2.93
N MET A 109 -7.14 0.73 -2.49
CA MET A 109 -6.04 1.60 -2.08
C MET A 109 -5.39 2.35 -3.24
N ILE A 110 -5.59 1.93 -4.50
CA ILE A 110 -5.00 2.61 -5.67
C ILE A 110 -5.43 4.08 -5.69
N GLU A 111 -6.72 4.38 -5.55
CA GLU A 111 -7.20 5.77 -5.55
C GLU A 111 -6.80 6.53 -4.28
N VAL A 112 -6.82 5.88 -3.13
CA VAL A 112 -6.40 6.48 -1.86
C VAL A 112 -4.92 6.91 -1.93
N LEU A 113 -4.05 6.02 -2.40
CA LEU A 113 -2.62 6.29 -2.50
C LEU A 113 -2.29 7.35 -3.56
N TYR A 114 -3.03 7.37 -4.67
CA TYR A 114 -2.90 8.43 -5.66
C TYR A 114 -3.26 9.79 -5.07
N ASN A 115 -4.39 9.89 -4.36
CA ASN A 115 -4.80 11.13 -3.70
C ASN A 115 -3.79 11.59 -2.64
N ILE A 116 -3.20 10.66 -1.89
CA ILE A 116 -2.12 10.99 -0.95
C ILE A 116 -0.91 11.53 -1.71
N ALA A 117 -0.51 10.89 -2.81
CA ALA A 117 0.65 11.32 -3.59
C ALA A 117 0.48 12.72 -4.20
N VAL A 118 -0.73 13.09 -4.59
CA VAL A 118 -1.05 14.43 -5.13
C VAL A 118 -1.03 15.50 -4.04
N ASN A 119 -1.60 15.20 -2.86
CA ASN A 119 -1.89 16.21 -1.85
C ASN A 119 -0.88 16.27 -0.70
N ASP A 120 -0.01 15.27 -0.57
CA ASP A 120 0.97 15.18 0.52
C ASP A 120 2.38 14.96 0.01
N LYS A 121 3.12 16.04 -0.17
CA LYS A 121 4.51 16.00 -0.67
C LYS A 121 5.43 15.12 0.19
N THR A 122 5.21 15.06 1.49
CA THR A 122 6.05 14.27 2.42
C THR A 122 5.90 12.78 2.16
N ASN A 123 4.69 12.32 1.88
CA ASN A 123 4.37 10.92 1.69
C ASN A 123 4.25 10.51 0.20
N ALA A 124 4.38 11.47 -0.74
CA ALA A 124 4.13 11.26 -2.16
C ALA A 124 4.94 10.09 -2.76
N GLN A 125 6.25 10.05 -2.52
CA GLN A 125 7.12 9.01 -3.06
C GLN A 125 6.73 7.61 -2.54
N ALA A 126 6.50 7.48 -1.23
CA ALA A 126 6.11 6.20 -0.62
C ALA A 126 4.71 5.77 -1.08
N ALA A 127 3.78 6.71 -1.22
CA ALA A 127 2.45 6.46 -1.76
C ALA A 127 2.50 5.99 -3.21
N LEU A 128 3.29 6.64 -4.09
CA LEU A 128 3.48 6.21 -5.49
C LEU A 128 4.15 4.85 -5.59
N ASN A 129 5.13 4.55 -4.74
CA ASN A 129 5.78 3.24 -4.72
C ASN A 129 4.77 2.12 -4.37
N ARG A 130 3.89 2.35 -3.40
CA ARG A 130 2.85 1.38 -3.07
C ARG A 130 1.76 1.30 -4.14
N TYR A 131 1.34 2.44 -4.67
CA TYR A 131 0.43 2.54 -5.80
C TYR A 131 0.88 1.69 -6.98
N THR A 132 2.11 1.86 -7.45
CA THR A 132 2.67 1.10 -8.58
C THR A 132 2.67 -0.41 -8.31
N SER A 133 2.98 -0.81 -7.07
CA SER A 133 2.97 -2.23 -6.67
C SER A 133 1.56 -2.82 -6.71
N LEU A 134 0.54 -2.09 -6.27
CA LEU A 134 -0.84 -2.56 -6.33
C LEU A 134 -1.38 -2.63 -7.77
N VAL A 135 -1.06 -1.64 -8.60
CA VAL A 135 -1.43 -1.65 -10.02
C VAL A 135 -0.78 -2.83 -10.74
N ALA A 136 0.50 -3.10 -10.50
CA ALA A 136 1.22 -4.22 -11.12
C ALA A 136 0.55 -5.56 -10.79
N LYS A 137 0.21 -5.79 -9.52
CA LYS A 137 -0.43 -7.02 -9.03
C LYS A 137 -1.91 -7.15 -9.41
N SER A 138 -2.55 -6.06 -9.83
CA SER A 138 -3.98 -6.05 -10.12
C SER A 138 -4.31 -6.86 -11.38
N ALA A 139 -5.54 -7.37 -11.45
CA ALA A 139 -6.11 -8.01 -12.63
C ALA A 139 -6.61 -7.00 -13.69
N HIS A 140 -6.21 -5.72 -13.62
CA HIS A 140 -6.57 -4.73 -14.63
C HIS A 140 -6.00 -5.09 -16.01
N THR A 141 -6.74 -4.75 -17.06
CA THR A 141 -6.27 -4.86 -18.45
C THR A 141 -5.04 -3.98 -18.69
N SER A 142 -4.25 -4.32 -19.70
CA SER A 142 -3.07 -3.54 -20.14
C SER A 142 -3.41 -2.06 -20.35
N ILE A 143 -4.54 -1.75 -21.02
CA ILE A 143 -5.01 -0.38 -21.24
C ILE A 143 -5.30 0.33 -19.90
N ARG A 144 -5.94 -0.35 -18.95
CA ARG A 144 -6.21 0.25 -17.65
C ARG A 144 -4.94 0.48 -16.84
N LYS A 145 -3.99 -0.48 -16.85
CA LYS A 145 -2.67 -0.31 -16.24
C LYS A 145 -1.91 0.86 -16.87
N TYR A 146 -1.92 0.99 -18.20
CA TYR A 146 -1.34 2.14 -18.89
C TYR A 146 -1.91 3.47 -18.36
N GLN A 147 -3.23 3.60 -18.26
CA GLN A 147 -3.87 4.82 -17.75
C GLN A 147 -3.42 5.15 -16.31
N LEU A 148 -3.35 4.13 -15.47
CA LEU A 148 -2.94 4.27 -14.07
C LEU A 148 -1.45 4.67 -13.96
N TYR A 149 -0.56 4.04 -14.73
CA TYR A 149 0.86 4.40 -14.71
C TYR A 149 1.11 5.79 -15.31
N ARG A 150 0.42 6.14 -16.40
CA ARG A 150 0.53 7.47 -17.02
C ARG A 150 0.23 8.58 -16.02
N ARG A 151 -0.93 8.53 -15.34
CA ARG A 151 -1.30 9.57 -14.36
C ARG A 151 -0.33 9.64 -13.17
N ALA A 152 0.25 8.51 -12.76
CA ALA A 152 1.27 8.49 -11.71
C ALA A 152 2.58 9.12 -12.18
N LEU A 153 2.96 8.90 -13.44
CA LEU A 153 4.17 9.47 -14.05
C LEU A 153 4.08 11.01 -14.16
N GLU A 154 2.87 11.55 -14.42
CA GLU A 154 2.61 12.99 -14.52
C GLU A 154 2.88 13.72 -13.19
N ILE A 155 2.76 13.05 -12.05
CA ILE A 155 2.97 13.65 -10.71
C ILE A 155 4.28 13.19 -10.04
N ALA A 156 5.00 12.24 -10.63
CA ALA A 156 6.23 11.70 -10.07
C ALA A 156 7.38 12.71 -10.23
N SER A 157 7.94 13.21 -9.12
CA SER A 157 9.09 14.12 -9.11
C SER A 157 10.43 13.40 -8.89
N ASP A 158 10.41 12.20 -8.30
CA ASP A 158 11.61 11.41 -8.04
C ASP A 158 11.96 10.55 -9.27
N VAL A 159 13.21 10.66 -9.75
CA VAL A 159 13.70 9.97 -10.96
C VAL A 159 13.61 8.45 -10.85
N LYS A 160 13.82 7.87 -9.65
CA LYS A 160 13.71 6.42 -9.46
C LYS A 160 12.27 5.94 -9.63
N VAL A 161 11.32 6.75 -9.14
CA VAL A 161 9.88 6.47 -9.32
C VAL A 161 9.49 6.64 -10.80
N GLN A 162 9.99 7.67 -11.47
CA GLN A 162 9.78 7.87 -12.91
C GLN A 162 10.30 6.69 -13.73
N ASN A 163 11.54 6.28 -13.53
CA ASN A 163 12.15 5.14 -14.22
C ASN A 163 11.37 3.85 -14.00
N ARG A 164 10.94 3.59 -12.77
CA ARG A 164 10.08 2.45 -12.46
C ARG A 164 8.74 2.49 -13.22
N LEU A 165 8.09 3.65 -13.27
CA LEU A 165 6.82 3.83 -13.97
C LEU A 165 6.99 3.66 -15.49
N ILE A 166 8.10 4.17 -16.06
CA ILE A 166 8.44 4.01 -17.49
C ILE A 166 8.62 2.53 -17.83
N ASN A 167 9.34 1.76 -17.01
CA ASN A 167 9.49 0.32 -17.20
C ASN A 167 8.14 -0.41 -17.11
N LEU A 168 7.30 -0.08 -16.13
CA LEU A 168 5.95 -0.65 -15.98
C LEU A 168 5.02 -0.29 -17.14
N LEU A 169 5.19 0.89 -17.75
CA LEU A 169 4.50 1.25 -19.00
C LEU A 169 4.92 0.30 -20.13
N GLY A 170 6.21 -0.02 -20.25
CA GLY A 170 6.73 -1.03 -21.19
C GLY A 170 6.02 -2.37 -21.05
N GLU A 171 5.85 -2.85 -19.82
CA GLU A 171 5.16 -4.12 -19.51
C GLU A 171 3.67 -4.15 -19.91
N THR A 172 3.05 -3.00 -20.19
CA THR A 172 1.66 -2.96 -20.69
C THR A 172 1.55 -3.39 -22.15
N HIS A 173 2.63 -3.35 -22.92
CA HIS A 173 2.72 -3.68 -24.35
C HIS A 173 1.70 -2.97 -25.23
N THR A 174 1.30 -1.74 -24.85
CA THR A 174 0.32 -0.96 -25.57
C THR A 174 1.00 0.05 -26.50
N TYR A 175 0.38 0.35 -27.65
CA TYR A 175 0.87 1.39 -28.55
C TYR A 175 0.92 2.76 -27.86
N GLN A 176 -0.06 3.05 -27.01
CA GLN A 176 -0.11 4.28 -26.22
C GLN A 176 1.07 4.42 -25.27
N ALA A 177 1.53 3.29 -24.68
CA ALA A 177 2.73 3.29 -23.85
C ALA A 177 3.98 3.59 -24.69
N LEU A 178 4.12 3.01 -25.88
CA LEU A 178 5.22 3.31 -26.80
C LEU A 178 5.34 4.81 -27.08
N MET A 179 4.25 5.44 -27.50
CA MET A 179 4.20 6.88 -27.81
C MET A 179 4.46 7.77 -26.59
N LEU A 180 4.17 7.27 -25.39
CA LEU A 180 4.43 8.01 -24.15
C LEU A 180 5.90 7.89 -23.74
N VAL A 181 6.47 6.69 -23.72
CA VAL A 181 7.84 6.47 -23.23
C VAL A 181 8.89 7.07 -24.18
N GLU A 182 8.61 7.17 -25.47
CA GLU A 182 9.45 7.84 -26.45
C GLU A 182 9.84 9.26 -25.99
N LYS A 183 8.92 10.02 -25.41
CA LYS A 183 9.14 11.38 -24.91
C LYS A 183 10.18 11.49 -23.80
N TYR A 184 10.53 10.38 -23.17
CA TYR A 184 11.51 10.32 -22.09
C TYR A 184 12.91 9.88 -22.54
N MET A 185 13.09 9.59 -23.85
CA MET A 185 14.37 9.13 -24.39
C MET A 185 15.42 10.25 -24.44
N ASP A 186 15.00 11.51 -24.59
CA ASP A 186 15.91 12.67 -24.68
C ASP A 186 16.41 13.14 -23.31
N ASN A 187 15.82 12.68 -22.23
CA ASN A 187 16.22 13.07 -20.87
C ASN A 187 17.22 12.03 -20.32
N LYS A 188 18.47 12.44 -20.08
CA LYS A 188 19.54 11.59 -19.56
C LYS A 188 19.17 10.77 -18.31
N ALA A 189 18.29 11.30 -17.44
CA ALA A 189 17.89 10.66 -16.20
C ALA A 189 16.89 9.50 -16.44
N THR A 190 16.18 9.48 -17.57
CA THR A 190 15.13 8.52 -17.88
C THR A 190 15.35 7.76 -19.17
N ALA A 191 16.36 8.16 -19.99
CA ALA A 191 16.61 7.60 -21.32
C ALA A 191 16.83 6.09 -21.31
N GLU A 192 17.56 5.56 -20.33
CA GLU A 192 17.81 4.11 -20.23
C GLU A 192 16.53 3.33 -19.97
N ALA A 193 15.72 3.78 -19.01
CA ALA A 193 14.43 3.17 -18.70
C ALA A 193 13.46 3.27 -19.90
N ALA A 194 13.46 4.41 -20.62
CA ALA A 194 12.63 4.59 -21.80
C ALA A 194 13.07 3.65 -22.95
N ALA A 195 14.36 3.51 -23.21
CA ALA A 195 14.87 2.59 -24.20
C ALA A 195 14.54 1.12 -23.88
N GLU A 196 14.61 0.74 -22.60
CA GLU A 196 14.22 -0.61 -22.16
C GLU A 196 12.71 -0.84 -22.33
N ALA A 197 11.89 0.13 -21.98
CA ALA A 197 10.45 0.06 -22.18
C ALA A 197 10.07 -0.10 -23.68
N VAL A 198 10.74 0.64 -24.58
CA VAL A 198 10.57 0.49 -26.04
C VAL A 198 10.93 -0.92 -26.50
N ARG A 199 12.08 -1.46 -26.04
CA ARG A 199 12.49 -2.84 -26.37
C ARG A 199 11.45 -3.87 -25.88
N THR A 200 10.95 -3.69 -24.66
CA THR A 200 9.94 -4.58 -24.07
C THR A 200 8.64 -4.59 -24.87
N ILE A 201 8.19 -3.43 -25.34
CA ILE A 201 6.98 -3.33 -26.18
C ILE A 201 7.24 -3.97 -27.56
N ALA A 202 8.38 -3.67 -28.17
CA ALA A 202 8.72 -4.16 -29.51
C ALA A 202 8.88 -5.69 -29.56
N SER A 203 9.55 -6.30 -28.56
CA SER A 203 9.79 -7.74 -28.52
C SER A 203 8.51 -8.57 -28.55
N LYS A 204 7.47 -8.14 -27.84
CA LYS A 204 6.18 -8.85 -27.82
C LYS A 204 5.35 -8.64 -29.08
N ASN A 205 5.53 -7.52 -29.76
CA ASN A 205 4.80 -7.24 -31.00
C ASN A 205 5.46 -7.87 -32.23
N SER A 206 6.75 -8.17 -32.18
CA SER A 206 7.46 -8.87 -33.28
C SER A 206 6.97 -10.31 -33.49
N GLU A 207 6.48 -10.97 -32.42
CA GLU A 207 5.85 -12.30 -32.53
C GLU A 207 4.51 -12.28 -33.30
N ASN A 208 3.84 -11.10 -33.36
CA ASN A 208 2.59 -10.91 -34.08
C ASN A 208 2.75 -10.45 -35.54
N PHE A 209 3.96 -10.05 -35.95
CA PHE A 209 4.27 -9.60 -37.32
C PHE A 209 5.14 -10.59 -38.10
N GLY A 210 5.45 -11.74 -37.53
CA GLY A 210 6.28 -12.82 -38.13
C GLY A 210 5.46 -13.94 -38.77
N GLY A 211 4.32 -13.62 -39.40
CA GLY A 211 3.49 -14.56 -40.16
C GLY A 211 3.41 -14.19 -41.63
#